data_edb29f8180eabeb517d5e517e661a4ff
#
_entry.id   edb29f8180eabeb517d5e517e661a4ff
#
_cell.length_a   1.000
_cell.length_b   1.000
_cell.length_c   1.000
_cell.angle_alpha   90.00
_cell.angle_beta   90.00
_cell.angle_gamma   90.00
#
_symmetry.space_group_name_H-M   'P 1'
#
loop_
_entity.id
_entity.type
_entity.pdbx_description
1 polymer ?
#
loop_
_entity_poly.entity_id
_entity_poly.type
_entity_poly.pdbx_seq_one_letter_code
_entity_poly.pdbx_strand_id
1 'polypeptide(L)'
;SIMLAFNTNTPMKVCLWRGEIDTIMTPYDSVRYYKYFLRSSFLVEDPHTGYVKAYVGGPDFRYFKWDAVTQQRKQVGSTIKPFLYTVAMQNGYTPCDEVENIPRSFDLPGDSVPWIPRSSGPKDYHGKMVTLKWGLAQSENYISAWLMQMFRPSAVVDLMKRMGMRSFIDPVPSIFLGTSDIKLEEMVGAYSTYANRGVYTRPMYVTRIEDKNGNVVSRFTQQIEEVLSEDQAYLMLDLLQGVVLIGSGNRLRR
;
A
#
# COMPACT_ATOMS: atom_id res chain seq x y z
N SER A 1 15.20 16.27 38.66
CA SER A 1 13.92 16.13 37.98
C SER A 1 14.14 15.56 36.58
N ILE A 2 13.17 14.86 36.01
CA ILE A 2 13.22 14.26 34.67
C ILE A 2 13.57 15.33 33.61
N MET A 3 12.99 16.51 33.71
CA MET A 3 13.26 17.62 32.78
C MET A 3 14.72 18.09 32.79
N LEU A 4 15.38 18.05 33.96
CA LEU A 4 16.81 18.38 34.04
C LEU A 4 17.66 17.35 33.30
N ALA A 5 17.39 16.06 33.51
CA ALA A 5 18.10 14.99 32.83
C ALA A 5 17.91 15.05 31.28
N PHE A 6 16.69 15.38 30.81
CA PHE A 6 16.40 15.52 29.37
C PHE A 6 17.09 16.70 28.71
N ASN A 7 17.46 17.74 29.48
CA ASN A 7 18.12 18.94 28.94
C ASN A 7 19.63 19.02 29.30
N THR A 8 20.20 17.96 29.87
CA THR A 8 21.64 17.92 30.18
C THR A 8 22.42 17.29 29.05
N ASN A 9 23.45 17.98 28.56
CA ASN A 9 24.34 17.46 27.53
C ASN A 9 25.05 16.19 28.02
N THR A 10 24.95 15.13 27.24
CA THR A 10 25.50 13.80 27.56
C THR A 10 26.23 13.24 26.35
N PRO A 11 27.43 12.67 26.51
CA PRO A 11 28.11 11.94 25.46
C PRO A 11 27.27 10.73 25.02
N MET A 12 27.04 10.58 23.73
CA MET A 12 26.26 9.46 23.18
C MET A 12 26.68 9.12 21.75
N LYS A 13 26.39 7.88 21.34
CA LYS A 13 26.50 7.47 19.95
C LYS A 13 25.17 7.67 19.23
N VAL A 14 25.21 8.27 18.07
CA VAL A 14 24.03 8.42 17.20
C VAL A 14 24.25 7.80 15.85
N CYS A 15 23.18 7.23 15.29
CA CYS A 15 23.16 6.65 13.97
C CYS A 15 23.10 7.75 12.91
N LEU A 16 24.00 7.67 11.93
CA LEU A 16 23.92 8.38 10.66
C LEU A 16 23.71 7.39 9.52
N TRP A 17 23.35 7.90 8.35
CA TRP A 17 23.26 7.07 7.16
C TRP A 17 24.60 6.42 6.71
N ARG A 18 25.75 6.96 7.18
CA ARG A 18 27.11 6.43 6.93
C ARG A 18 27.70 5.62 8.08
N GLY A 19 26.92 5.35 9.15
CA GLY A 19 27.39 4.66 10.34
C GLY A 19 27.11 5.41 11.63
N GLU A 20 27.92 5.19 12.65
CA GLU A 20 27.78 5.80 13.97
C GLU A 20 28.79 6.95 14.15
N ILE A 21 28.37 7.96 14.89
CA ILE A 21 29.28 9.01 15.39
C ILE A 21 29.12 9.18 16.90
N ASP A 22 30.22 9.49 17.57
CA ASP A 22 30.21 9.98 18.93
C ASP A 22 29.91 11.49 18.93
N THR A 23 28.95 11.89 19.72
CA THR A 23 28.49 13.28 19.82
C THR A 23 28.09 13.63 21.23
N ILE A 24 28.00 14.93 21.53
CA ILE A 24 27.46 15.45 22.78
C ILE A 24 26.18 16.18 22.46
N MET A 25 25.07 15.71 22.98
CA MET A 25 23.76 16.34 22.85
C MET A 25 22.86 16.02 24.04
N THR A 26 21.75 16.72 24.14
CA THR A 26 20.77 16.40 25.17
C THR A 26 19.96 15.16 24.78
N PRO A 27 19.44 14.35 25.72
CA PRO A 27 18.49 13.29 25.42
C PRO A 27 17.27 13.79 24.65
N TYR A 28 16.81 15.01 24.90
CA TYR A 28 15.72 15.64 24.13
C TYR A 28 16.08 15.81 22.65
N ASP A 29 17.26 16.36 22.36
CA ASP A 29 17.72 16.53 20.97
C ASP A 29 17.95 15.20 20.27
N SER A 30 18.43 14.18 20.98
CA SER A 30 18.56 12.81 20.47
C SER A 30 17.19 12.24 20.03
N VAL A 31 16.17 12.34 20.88
CA VAL A 31 14.81 11.90 20.51
C VAL A 31 14.29 12.67 19.31
N ARG A 32 14.50 13.98 19.28
CA ARG A 32 14.10 14.85 18.17
C ARG A 32 14.83 14.46 16.87
N TYR A 33 16.15 14.24 16.93
CA TYR A 33 16.96 13.79 15.82
C TYR A 33 16.40 12.48 15.20
N TYR A 34 16.13 11.44 16.03
CA TYR A 34 15.60 10.17 15.55
C TYR A 34 14.18 10.27 15.01
N LYS A 35 13.37 11.23 15.47
CA LYS A 35 12.04 11.50 14.91
C LYS A 35 12.08 12.08 13.49
N TYR A 36 13.10 12.86 13.18
CA TYR A 36 13.31 13.43 11.85
C TYR A 36 14.07 12.48 10.89
N PHE A 37 14.58 11.38 11.40
CA PHE A 37 15.29 10.40 10.56
C PHE A 37 14.31 9.76 9.57
N LEU A 38 14.62 9.90 8.26
CA LEU A 38 13.80 9.28 7.22
C LEU A 38 13.91 7.76 7.30
N ARG A 39 12.78 7.10 7.38
CA ARG A 39 12.69 5.64 7.46
C ARG A 39 12.09 5.10 6.17
N SER A 40 12.73 4.10 5.61
CA SER A 40 12.24 3.35 4.46
C SER A 40 12.20 1.87 4.78
N SER A 41 11.31 1.16 4.12
CA SER A 41 11.23 -0.29 4.14
C SER A 41 11.04 -0.80 2.72
N PHE A 42 11.42 -2.04 2.49
CA PHE A 42 11.38 -2.63 1.17
C PHE A 42 11.10 -4.14 1.28
N LEU A 43 10.25 -4.65 0.40
CA LEU A 43 9.92 -6.07 0.31
C LEU A 43 9.83 -6.46 -1.16
N VAL A 44 10.48 -7.56 -1.52
CA VAL A 44 10.34 -8.21 -2.82
C VAL A 44 9.92 -9.65 -2.58
N GLU A 45 8.90 -10.08 -3.28
CA GLU A 45 8.49 -11.48 -3.31
C GLU A 45 8.36 -11.98 -4.76
N ASP A 46 8.49 -13.26 -4.91
CA ASP A 46 8.14 -13.96 -6.13
C ASP A 46 6.62 -14.18 -6.15
N PRO A 47 5.89 -13.61 -7.12
CA PRO A 47 4.42 -13.66 -7.11
C PRO A 47 3.86 -15.08 -7.24
N HIS A 48 4.59 -16.01 -7.87
CA HIS A 48 4.14 -17.39 -8.06
C HIS A 48 4.32 -18.24 -6.82
N THR A 49 5.43 -18.05 -6.10
CA THR A 49 5.78 -18.86 -4.94
C THR A 49 5.51 -18.14 -3.61
N GLY A 50 5.30 -16.83 -3.61
CA GLY A 50 5.23 -15.99 -2.41
C GLY A 50 6.56 -15.92 -1.64
N TYR A 51 7.65 -16.51 -2.15
CA TYR A 51 8.91 -16.50 -1.45
C TYR A 51 9.50 -15.09 -1.43
N VAL A 52 9.78 -14.61 -0.23
CA VAL A 52 10.44 -13.33 -0.03
C VAL A 52 11.88 -13.42 -0.52
N LYS A 53 12.23 -12.56 -1.48
CA LYS A 53 13.55 -12.51 -2.14
C LYS A 53 14.44 -11.41 -1.57
N ALA A 54 13.86 -10.29 -1.13
CA ALA A 54 14.57 -9.21 -0.47
C ALA A 54 13.69 -8.57 0.60
N TYR A 55 14.33 -8.15 1.68
CA TYR A 55 13.64 -7.62 2.85
C TYR A 55 14.48 -6.53 3.52
N VAL A 56 13.90 -5.36 3.72
CA VAL A 56 14.47 -4.28 4.51
C VAL A 56 13.39 -3.74 5.44
N GLY A 57 13.45 -4.08 6.72
CA GLY A 57 12.48 -3.66 7.74
C GLY A 57 12.69 -2.24 8.27
N GLY A 58 13.86 -1.65 8.04
CA GLY A 58 14.21 -0.30 8.47
C GLY A 58 15.69 0.01 8.22
N PRO A 59 16.15 1.23 8.52
CA PRO A 59 17.53 1.68 8.21
C PRO A 59 18.61 0.89 8.96
N ASP A 60 18.44 0.65 10.25
CA ASP A 60 19.35 -0.12 11.11
C ASP A 60 18.59 -0.64 12.32
N PHE A 61 18.53 -1.96 12.49
CA PHE A 61 17.78 -2.62 13.56
C PHE A 61 18.27 -2.26 14.98
N ARG A 62 19.55 -1.90 15.13
CA ARG A 62 20.11 -1.50 16.44
C ARG A 62 19.42 -0.25 17.00
N TYR A 63 19.04 0.69 16.12
CA TYR A 63 18.42 1.97 16.47
C TYR A 63 16.93 2.01 16.17
N PHE A 64 16.47 1.28 15.17
CA PHE A 64 15.08 1.28 14.68
C PHE A 64 14.52 -0.15 14.72
N LYS A 65 14.21 -0.61 15.93
CA LYS A 65 13.75 -1.99 16.19
C LYS A 65 12.33 -2.28 15.70
N TRP A 66 11.56 -1.24 15.37
CA TRP A 66 10.21 -1.40 14.86
C TRP A 66 10.25 -1.72 13.37
N ASP A 67 9.88 -2.95 13.03
CA ASP A 67 9.85 -3.43 11.67
C ASP A 67 8.74 -2.76 10.85
N ALA A 68 9.13 -2.11 9.75
CA ALA A 68 8.19 -1.35 8.95
C ALA A 68 7.53 -2.16 7.82
N VAL A 69 7.90 -3.43 7.63
CA VAL A 69 7.27 -4.34 6.67
C VAL A 69 6.11 -5.09 7.33
N THR A 70 6.38 -5.71 8.49
CA THR A 70 5.45 -6.66 9.14
C THR A 70 4.70 -6.09 10.33
N GLN A 71 5.20 -5.02 10.96
CA GLN A 71 4.59 -4.44 12.17
C GLN A 71 3.97 -3.08 11.93
N GLN A 72 4.64 -2.22 11.17
CA GLN A 72 4.16 -0.87 10.93
C GLN A 72 2.98 -0.86 9.96
N ARG A 73 1.90 -0.16 10.36
CA ARG A 73 0.82 0.20 9.46
C ARG A 73 0.99 1.65 9.05
N LYS A 74 0.73 1.93 7.78
CA LYS A 74 0.76 3.28 7.21
C LYS A 74 -0.44 3.49 6.32
N GLN A 75 -0.91 4.72 6.27
CA GLN A 75 -1.93 5.15 5.35
C GLN A 75 -1.47 4.88 3.91
N VAL A 76 -2.25 4.07 3.19
CA VAL A 76 -1.84 3.58 1.87
C VAL A 76 -2.08 4.58 0.75
N GLY A 77 -2.93 5.57 0.97
CA GLY A 77 -3.25 6.57 -0.05
C GLY A 77 -3.80 5.94 -1.34
N SER A 78 -3.52 6.56 -2.47
CA SER A 78 -4.03 6.12 -3.78
C SER A 78 -3.57 4.73 -4.24
N THR A 79 -2.67 4.07 -3.53
CA THR A 79 -2.33 2.66 -3.82
C THR A 79 -3.49 1.71 -3.52
N ILE A 80 -4.55 2.17 -2.86
CA ILE A 80 -5.77 1.39 -2.64
C ILE A 80 -6.67 1.33 -3.89
N LYS A 81 -6.59 2.31 -4.80
CA LYS A 81 -7.49 2.44 -5.95
C LYS A 81 -7.58 1.20 -6.84
N PRO A 82 -6.49 0.47 -7.12
CA PRO A 82 -6.58 -0.76 -7.92
C PRO A 82 -7.59 -1.76 -7.38
N PHE A 83 -7.81 -1.86 -6.06
CA PHE A 83 -8.80 -2.78 -5.50
C PHE A 83 -10.24 -2.36 -5.84
N LEU A 84 -10.54 -1.07 -5.83
CA LEU A 84 -11.83 -0.54 -6.30
C LEU A 84 -12.03 -0.81 -7.80
N TYR A 85 -11.01 -0.58 -8.61
CA TYR A 85 -11.07 -0.87 -10.06
C TYR A 85 -11.19 -2.37 -10.33
N THR A 86 -10.60 -3.22 -9.48
CA THR A 86 -10.80 -4.67 -9.55
C THR A 86 -12.26 -5.05 -9.33
N VAL A 87 -12.93 -4.45 -8.35
CA VAL A 87 -14.38 -4.65 -8.15
C VAL A 87 -15.15 -4.24 -9.41
N ALA A 88 -14.77 -3.15 -10.07
CA ALA A 88 -15.40 -2.76 -11.33
C ALA A 88 -15.18 -3.80 -12.44
N MET A 89 -13.94 -4.30 -12.64
CA MET A 89 -13.66 -5.34 -13.63
C MET A 89 -14.43 -6.65 -13.34
N GLN A 90 -14.59 -7.01 -12.05
CA GLN A 90 -15.41 -8.16 -11.64
C GLN A 90 -16.90 -7.99 -11.97
N ASN A 91 -17.37 -6.75 -12.10
CA ASN A 91 -18.75 -6.42 -12.44
C ASN A 91 -18.95 -6.06 -13.93
N GLY A 92 -18.02 -6.45 -14.80
CA GLY A 92 -18.17 -6.36 -16.25
C GLY A 92 -17.68 -5.04 -16.85
N TYR A 93 -17.09 -4.13 -16.07
CA TYR A 93 -16.41 -2.96 -16.62
C TYR A 93 -15.08 -3.34 -17.29
N THR A 94 -14.64 -2.50 -18.20
CA THR A 94 -13.40 -2.66 -18.95
C THR A 94 -12.50 -1.42 -18.81
N PRO A 95 -11.20 -1.53 -19.08
CA PRO A 95 -10.30 -0.38 -19.10
C PRO A 95 -10.72 0.73 -20.08
N CYS A 96 -11.50 0.39 -21.10
CA CYS A 96 -11.95 1.30 -22.17
C CYS A 96 -13.26 2.03 -21.85
N ASP A 97 -14.00 1.61 -20.81
CA ASP A 97 -15.24 2.30 -20.43
C ASP A 97 -14.97 3.74 -20.06
N GLU A 98 -15.80 4.63 -20.62
CA GLU A 98 -15.65 6.08 -20.47
C GLU A 98 -16.60 6.64 -19.43
N VAL A 99 -16.08 7.57 -18.65
CA VAL A 99 -16.79 8.27 -17.59
C VAL A 99 -16.48 9.75 -17.66
N GLU A 100 -17.48 10.58 -17.44
CA GLU A 100 -17.30 12.03 -17.37
C GLU A 100 -16.53 12.42 -16.10
N ASN A 101 -15.43 13.16 -16.26
CA ASN A 101 -14.54 13.57 -15.18
C ASN A 101 -15.06 14.82 -14.46
N ILE A 102 -16.09 14.65 -13.64
CA ILE A 102 -16.77 15.70 -12.86
C ILE A 102 -16.79 15.37 -11.37
N PRO A 103 -16.94 16.38 -10.49
CA PRO A 103 -17.10 16.17 -9.06
C PRO A 103 -18.26 15.22 -8.73
N ARG A 104 -18.07 14.39 -7.72
CA ARG A 104 -19.09 13.48 -7.17
C ARG A 104 -19.24 13.76 -5.68
N SER A 105 -20.47 13.82 -5.19
CA SER A 105 -20.78 14.08 -3.80
C SER A 105 -21.21 12.80 -3.07
N PHE A 106 -20.92 12.76 -1.78
CA PHE A 106 -21.33 11.70 -0.86
C PHE A 106 -22.01 12.31 0.34
N ASP A 107 -23.20 11.81 0.67
CA ASP A 107 -23.87 12.13 1.92
C ASP A 107 -23.25 11.28 3.03
N LEU A 108 -22.66 11.92 4.01
CA LEU A 108 -22.03 11.25 5.15
C LEU A 108 -22.97 11.34 6.36
N PRO A 109 -23.14 10.25 7.13
CA PRO A 109 -23.99 10.27 8.32
C PRO A 109 -23.49 11.32 9.32
N GLY A 110 -24.39 12.23 9.72
CA GLY A 110 -24.10 13.29 10.69
C GLY A 110 -23.61 14.62 10.10
N ASP A 111 -23.27 14.67 8.82
CA ASP A 111 -22.89 15.89 8.14
C ASP A 111 -24.10 16.53 7.42
N SER A 112 -24.27 17.84 7.56
CA SER A 112 -25.32 18.61 6.86
C SER A 112 -24.93 19.01 5.44
N VAL A 113 -23.64 18.90 5.08
CA VAL A 113 -23.10 19.26 3.77
C VAL A 113 -22.49 18.03 3.12
N PRO A 114 -22.87 17.68 1.87
CA PRO A 114 -22.27 16.56 1.16
C PRO A 114 -20.76 16.73 1.00
N TRP A 115 -20.03 15.65 1.24
CA TRP A 115 -18.58 15.63 1.02
C TRP A 115 -18.26 15.43 -0.47
N ILE A 116 -17.38 16.26 -1.00
CA ILE A 116 -16.89 16.18 -2.38
C ILE A 116 -15.36 16.01 -2.35
N PRO A 117 -14.81 14.89 -2.84
CA PRO A 117 -13.37 14.72 -2.95
C PRO A 117 -12.78 15.72 -3.95
N ARG A 118 -11.57 16.21 -3.67
CA ARG A 118 -10.85 17.07 -4.61
C ARG A 118 -10.27 16.24 -5.75
N SER A 119 -10.28 16.79 -6.97
CA SER A 119 -9.56 16.22 -8.11
C SER A 119 -8.07 16.10 -7.81
N SER A 120 -7.45 15.04 -8.28
CA SER A 120 -6.01 14.79 -8.21
C SER A 120 -5.34 14.75 -9.59
N GLY A 121 -6.13 14.73 -10.66
CA GLY A 121 -5.66 14.71 -12.04
C GLY A 121 -5.51 16.09 -12.69
N PRO A 122 -5.13 16.12 -13.99
CA PRO A 122 -4.94 17.35 -14.75
C PRO A 122 -6.27 18.10 -14.96
N LYS A 123 -6.28 19.40 -14.64
CA LYS A 123 -7.47 20.26 -14.73
C LYS A 123 -8.06 20.35 -16.14
N ASP A 124 -7.24 20.24 -17.18
CA ASP A 124 -7.66 20.32 -18.57
C ASP A 124 -8.60 19.17 -18.98
N TYR A 125 -8.72 18.14 -18.15
CA TYR A 125 -9.61 17.00 -18.35
C TYR A 125 -10.92 17.10 -17.57
N HIS A 126 -11.14 18.16 -16.78
CA HIS A 126 -12.42 18.34 -16.09
C HIS A 126 -13.56 18.52 -17.09
N GLY A 127 -14.67 17.85 -16.88
CA GLY A 127 -15.84 17.84 -17.76
C GLY A 127 -15.68 17.03 -19.05
N LYS A 128 -14.55 16.33 -19.25
CA LYS A 128 -14.34 15.49 -20.43
C LYS A 128 -14.65 14.02 -20.11
N MET A 129 -15.06 13.28 -21.14
CA MET A 129 -15.11 11.83 -21.10
C MET A 129 -13.68 11.29 -21.06
N VAL A 130 -13.42 10.38 -20.13
CA VAL A 130 -12.11 9.74 -19.94
C VAL A 130 -12.30 8.26 -19.66
N THR A 131 -11.37 7.43 -20.12
CA THR A 131 -11.43 5.99 -19.87
C THR A 131 -11.10 5.65 -18.42
N LEU A 132 -11.56 4.51 -17.93
CA LEU A 132 -11.16 3.99 -16.61
C LEU A 132 -9.64 3.80 -16.53
N LYS A 133 -9.00 3.39 -17.62
CA LYS A 133 -7.53 3.29 -17.71
C LYS A 133 -6.85 4.64 -17.48
N TRP A 134 -7.34 5.69 -18.08
CA TRP A 134 -6.84 7.05 -17.84
C TRP A 134 -7.08 7.47 -16.38
N GLY A 135 -8.27 7.19 -15.84
CA GLY A 135 -8.66 7.53 -14.47
C GLY A 135 -7.71 6.92 -13.43
N LEU A 136 -7.36 5.64 -13.57
CA LEU A 136 -6.38 4.99 -12.70
C LEU A 136 -4.97 5.51 -12.96
N ALA A 137 -4.58 5.69 -14.22
CA ALA A 137 -3.24 6.15 -14.61
C ALA A 137 -2.93 7.53 -14.04
N GLN A 138 -3.88 8.47 -14.09
CA GLN A 138 -3.75 9.81 -13.50
C GLN A 138 -4.08 9.84 -12.00
N SER A 139 -4.48 8.70 -11.43
CA SER A 139 -4.94 8.60 -10.05
C SER A 139 -6.12 9.54 -9.75
N GLU A 140 -7.01 9.79 -10.74
CA GLU A 140 -8.09 10.78 -10.64
C GLU A 140 -9.14 10.39 -9.60
N ASN A 141 -9.41 11.31 -8.67
CA ASN A 141 -10.35 11.07 -7.59
C ASN A 141 -11.81 11.10 -8.05
N TYR A 142 -12.16 11.92 -9.05
CA TYR A 142 -13.53 11.99 -9.54
C TYR A 142 -13.98 10.67 -10.18
N ILE A 143 -13.09 10.00 -10.91
CA ILE A 143 -13.37 8.69 -11.52
C ILE A 143 -13.46 7.62 -10.43
N SER A 144 -12.54 7.63 -9.45
CA SER A 144 -12.61 6.71 -8.31
C SER A 144 -13.85 6.95 -7.45
N ALA A 145 -14.28 8.20 -7.28
CA ALA A 145 -15.52 8.57 -6.59
C ALA A 145 -16.75 8.04 -7.34
N TRP A 146 -16.77 8.17 -8.68
CA TRP A 146 -17.84 7.59 -9.49
C TRP A 146 -17.93 6.07 -9.29
N LEU A 147 -16.81 5.34 -9.37
CA LEU A 147 -16.79 3.90 -9.07
C LEU A 147 -17.30 3.59 -7.65
N MET A 148 -16.92 4.42 -6.67
CA MET A 148 -17.37 4.21 -5.28
C MET A 148 -18.86 4.49 -5.08
N GLN A 149 -19.51 5.28 -5.93
CA GLN A 149 -20.97 5.43 -5.94
C GLN A 149 -21.67 4.20 -6.54
N MET A 150 -21.00 3.49 -7.47
CA MET A 150 -21.55 2.28 -8.11
C MET A 150 -21.40 1.05 -7.21
N PHE A 151 -20.34 0.98 -6.39
CA PHE A 151 -20.03 -0.18 -5.57
C PHE A 151 -20.03 0.17 -4.08
N ARG A 152 -20.49 -0.77 -3.26
CA ARG A 152 -20.46 -0.60 -1.80
C ARG A 152 -19.01 -0.66 -1.28
N PRO A 153 -18.62 0.18 -0.32
CA PRO A 153 -17.30 0.10 0.31
C PRO A 153 -16.96 -1.28 0.86
N SER A 154 -17.94 -2.02 1.39
CA SER A 154 -17.76 -3.39 1.88
C SER A 154 -17.28 -4.36 0.80
N ALA A 155 -17.70 -4.20 -0.46
CA ALA A 155 -17.23 -5.06 -1.56
C ALA A 155 -15.71 -4.89 -1.81
N VAL A 156 -15.21 -3.67 -1.67
CA VAL A 156 -13.77 -3.40 -1.77
C VAL A 156 -13.03 -4.03 -0.59
N VAL A 157 -13.56 -3.87 0.63
CA VAL A 157 -12.97 -4.47 1.84
C VAL A 157 -12.93 -6.00 1.75
N ASP A 158 -14.01 -6.63 1.28
CA ASP A 158 -14.10 -8.10 1.15
C ASP A 158 -13.10 -8.62 0.11
N LEU A 159 -12.95 -7.93 -1.01
CA LEU A 159 -11.91 -8.26 -1.99
C LEU A 159 -10.52 -8.13 -1.37
N MET A 160 -10.21 -7.03 -0.69
CA MET A 160 -8.91 -6.81 -0.04
C MET A 160 -8.59 -7.90 0.99
N LYS A 161 -9.59 -8.35 1.76
CA LYS A 161 -9.43 -9.47 2.70
C LYS A 161 -9.10 -10.79 1.99
N ARG A 162 -9.78 -11.10 0.90
CA ARG A 162 -9.47 -12.27 0.06
C ARG A 162 -8.07 -12.18 -0.55
N MET A 163 -7.59 -10.98 -0.84
CA MET A 163 -6.20 -10.71 -1.26
C MET A 163 -5.21 -10.65 -0.10
N GLY A 164 -5.56 -11.21 1.06
CA GLY A 164 -4.67 -11.43 2.19
C GLY A 164 -4.52 -10.28 3.18
N MET A 165 -5.27 -9.20 3.05
CA MET A 165 -5.21 -8.08 4.00
C MET A 165 -5.91 -8.43 5.31
N ARG A 166 -5.19 -8.28 6.42
CA ARG A 166 -5.65 -8.56 7.79
C ARG A 166 -5.75 -7.30 8.64
N SER A 167 -5.15 -6.21 8.19
CA SER A 167 -5.30 -4.90 8.80
C SER A 167 -6.78 -4.49 8.83
N PHE A 168 -7.18 -3.73 9.85
CA PHE A 168 -8.54 -3.19 9.91
C PHE A 168 -8.73 -2.16 8.78
N ILE A 169 -9.80 -2.33 8.02
CA ILE A 169 -10.19 -1.44 6.92
C ILE A 169 -11.64 -1.06 7.15
N ASP A 170 -11.87 0.22 7.37
CA ASP A 170 -13.23 0.74 7.59
C ASP A 170 -13.98 0.82 6.24
N PRO A 171 -15.18 0.21 6.11
CA PRO A 171 -15.97 0.23 4.89
C PRO A 171 -16.73 1.56 4.70
N VAL A 172 -16.00 2.65 4.60
CA VAL A 172 -16.54 4.01 4.39
C VAL A 172 -16.30 4.49 2.95
N PRO A 173 -17.12 5.42 2.43
CA PRO A 173 -16.95 5.94 1.06
C PRO A 173 -15.56 6.48 0.77
N SER A 174 -14.87 7.09 1.75
CA SER A 174 -13.52 7.63 1.59
C SER A 174 -12.41 6.57 1.44
N ILE A 175 -12.74 5.27 1.48
CA ILE A 175 -11.76 4.17 1.33
C ILE A 175 -10.92 4.32 0.06
N PHE A 176 -11.49 4.80 -1.06
CA PHE A 176 -10.75 4.97 -2.33
C PHE A 176 -9.64 6.03 -2.27
N LEU A 177 -9.62 6.88 -1.24
CA LEU A 177 -8.51 7.80 -0.97
C LEU A 177 -7.38 7.14 -0.19
N GLY A 178 -7.59 5.91 0.30
CA GLY A 178 -6.61 5.15 1.07
C GLY A 178 -6.43 5.67 2.48
N THR A 179 -7.54 5.94 3.16
CA THR A 179 -7.57 6.42 4.56
C THR A 179 -7.15 5.35 5.56
N SER A 180 -7.14 4.08 5.16
CA SER A 180 -6.79 2.95 6.01
C SER A 180 -5.28 2.77 6.17
N ASP A 181 -4.87 2.36 7.38
CA ASP A 181 -3.48 2.03 7.70
C ASP A 181 -3.24 0.54 7.52
N ILE A 182 -2.42 0.17 6.52
CA ILE A 182 -2.16 -1.21 6.12
C ILE A 182 -0.65 -1.49 6.19
N LYS A 183 -0.28 -2.74 6.42
CA LYS A 183 1.11 -3.19 6.43
C LYS A 183 1.65 -3.33 5.01
N LEU A 184 2.96 -3.09 4.85
CA LEU A 184 3.62 -3.23 3.55
C LEU A 184 3.54 -4.67 3.02
N GLU A 185 3.75 -5.68 3.87
CA GLU A 185 3.66 -7.10 3.46
C GLU A 185 2.30 -7.46 2.88
N GLU A 186 1.21 -6.92 3.47
CA GLU A 186 -0.15 -7.17 3.00
C GLU A 186 -0.39 -6.52 1.63
N MET A 187 0.13 -5.31 1.42
CA MET A 187 0.03 -4.63 0.13
C MET A 187 0.82 -5.34 -0.97
N VAL A 188 2.05 -5.79 -0.67
CA VAL A 188 2.89 -6.51 -1.64
C VAL A 188 2.21 -7.82 -2.04
N GLY A 189 1.78 -8.65 -1.07
CA GLY A 189 1.08 -9.92 -1.36
C GLY A 189 -0.21 -9.71 -2.16
N ALA A 190 -0.99 -8.68 -1.83
CA ALA A 190 -2.21 -8.37 -2.57
C ALA A 190 -1.92 -7.94 -4.03
N TYR A 191 -0.90 -7.11 -4.26
CA TYR A 191 -0.51 -6.72 -5.60
C TYR A 191 0.09 -7.87 -6.41
N SER A 192 0.78 -8.81 -5.76
CA SER A 192 1.30 -10.02 -6.39
C SER A 192 0.19 -10.90 -6.99
N THR A 193 -1.04 -10.81 -6.46
CA THR A 193 -2.20 -11.50 -7.02
C THR A 193 -2.45 -11.12 -8.49
N TYR A 194 -2.26 -9.87 -8.86
CA TYR A 194 -2.41 -9.44 -10.26
C TYR A 194 -1.34 -10.06 -11.16
N ALA A 195 -0.08 -10.09 -10.71
CA ALA A 195 1.02 -10.68 -11.46
C ALA A 195 0.95 -12.22 -11.51
N ASN A 196 0.25 -12.84 -10.55
CA ASN A 196 0.06 -14.28 -10.46
C ASN A 196 -1.30 -14.74 -11.01
N ARG A 197 -1.79 -14.11 -12.08
CA ARG A 197 -3.02 -14.49 -12.79
C ARG A 197 -4.26 -14.61 -11.92
N GLY A 198 -4.34 -13.78 -10.86
CA GLY A 198 -5.48 -13.76 -9.96
C GLY A 198 -5.38 -14.67 -8.73
N VAL A 199 -4.27 -15.38 -8.58
CA VAL A 199 -4.01 -16.25 -7.45
C VAL A 199 -3.23 -15.50 -6.38
N TYR A 200 -3.84 -15.28 -5.21
CA TYR A 200 -3.14 -14.77 -4.05
C TYR A 200 -2.23 -15.85 -3.47
N THR A 201 -1.01 -15.45 -3.18
CA THR A 201 -0.01 -16.30 -2.55
C THR A 201 0.55 -15.56 -1.33
N ARG A 202 0.43 -16.15 -0.14
CA ARG A 202 0.89 -15.49 1.08
C ARG A 202 2.40 -15.34 1.10
N PRO A 203 2.97 -14.14 1.41
CA PRO A 203 4.40 -13.95 1.58
C PRO A 203 5.01 -14.95 2.57
N MET A 204 6.06 -15.65 2.15
CA MET A 204 6.71 -16.70 2.92
C MET A 204 8.18 -16.37 3.16
N TYR A 205 8.56 -16.24 4.42
CA TYR A 205 9.93 -15.89 4.87
C TYR A 205 10.76 -17.11 5.21
N VAL A 206 10.11 -18.20 5.64
CA VAL A 206 10.75 -19.44 6.09
C VAL A 206 10.06 -20.61 5.43
N THR A 207 10.81 -21.43 4.72
CA THR A 207 10.30 -22.65 4.05
C THR A 207 10.47 -23.90 4.92
N ARG A 208 11.54 -23.94 5.74
CA ARG A 208 11.81 -25.06 6.67
C ARG A 208 12.73 -24.62 7.80
N ILE A 209 12.68 -25.36 8.88
CA ILE A 209 13.59 -25.27 10.02
C ILE A 209 14.33 -26.59 10.14
N GLU A 210 15.65 -26.55 10.26
CA GLU A 210 16.51 -27.71 10.41
C GLU A 210 17.26 -27.64 11.75
N ASP A 211 17.57 -28.82 12.33
CA ASP A 211 18.47 -28.90 13.48
C ASP A 211 19.94 -28.76 13.03
N LYS A 212 20.86 -28.78 14.01
CA LYS A 212 22.31 -28.69 13.75
C LYS A 212 22.89 -29.86 12.93
N ASN A 213 22.14 -30.95 12.76
CA ASN A 213 22.55 -32.14 12.02
C ASN A 213 21.93 -32.19 10.61
N GLY A 214 21.12 -31.17 10.24
CA GLY A 214 20.42 -31.09 8.96
C GLY A 214 19.08 -31.85 8.94
N ASN A 215 18.60 -32.37 10.08
CA ASN A 215 17.27 -32.98 10.12
C ASN A 215 16.19 -31.89 10.09
N VAL A 216 15.18 -32.08 9.25
CA VAL A 216 14.08 -31.16 9.15
C VAL A 216 13.17 -31.26 10.38
N VAL A 217 13.13 -30.18 11.17
CA VAL A 217 12.27 -30.05 12.36
C VAL A 217 10.86 -29.63 11.96
N SER A 218 10.74 -28.70 10.99
CA SER A 218 9.44 -28.21 10.51
C SER A 218 9.53 -27.80 9.06
N ARG A 219 8.43 -27.99 8.31
CA ARG A 219 8.24 -27.46 6.94
C ARG A 219 6.99 -26.61 6.91
N PHE A 220 7.04 -25.53 6.15
CA PHE A 220 5.91 -24.64 5.92
C PHE A 220 5.42 -24.82 4.49
N THR A 221 4.10 -24.94 4.34
CA THR A 221 3.43 -25.04 3.04
C THR A 221 2.85 -23.70 2.69
N GLN A 222 2.84 -23.43 1.40
CA GLN A 222 2.28 -22.21 0.85
C GLN A 222 0.76 -22.17 1.06
N GLN A 223 0.26 -20.99 1.44
CA GLN A 223 -1.17 -20.68 1.44
C GLN A 223 -1.49 -19.92 0.16
N ILE A 224 -2.35 -20.50 -0.65
CA ILE A 224 -2.79 -19.92 -1.93
C ILE A 224 -4.31 -19.84 -1.94
N GLU A 225 -4.85 -18.80 -2.59
CA GLU A 225 -6.28 -18.60 -2.79
C GLU A 225 -6.52 -18.03 -4.19
N GLU A 226 -7.40 -18.64 -4.96
CA GLU A 226 -7.86 -18.06 -6.23
C GLU A 226 -8.87 -16.96 -5.94
N VAL A 227 -8.48 -15.70 -6.19
CA VAL A 227 -9.28 -14.51 -5.86
C VAL A 227 -9.94 -13.91 -7.08
N LEU A 228 -9.22 -13.86 -8.21
CA LEU A 228 -9.65 -13.31 -9.48
C LEU A 228 -9.55 -14.38 -10.57
N SER A 229 -10.38 -14.27 -11.61
CA SER A 229 -10.12 -15.00 -12.86
C SER A 229 -8.86 -14.45 -13.55
N GLU A 230 -8.26 -15.27 -14.42
CA GLU A 230 -7.09 -14.84 -15.20
C GLU A 230 -7.41 -13.62 -16.07
N ASP A 231 -8.60 -13.55 -16.66
CA ASP A 231 -9.06 -12.41 -17.45
C ASP A 231 -9.15 -11.12 -16.61
N GLN A 232 -9.71 -11.21 -15.41
CA GLN A 232 -9.81 -10.07 -14.49
C GLN A 232 -8.41 -9.58 -14.06
N ALA A 233 -7.50 -10.50 -13.75
CA ALA A 233 -6.12 -10.16 -13.42
C ALA A 233 -5.41 -9.50 -14.61
N TYR A 234 -5.64 -9.98 -15.84
CA TYR A 234 -5.09 -9.38 -17.06
C TYR A 234 -5.60 -7.95 -17.29
N LEU A 235 -6.92 -7.72 -17.14
CA LEU A 235 -7.48 -6.37 -17.24
C LEU A 235 -6.85 -5.42 -16.21
N MET A 236 -6.63 -5.90 -14.99
CA MET A 236 -5.98 -5.10 -13.96
C MET A 236 -4.50 -4.84 -14.25
N LEU A 237 -3.78 -5.78 -14.85
CA LEU A 237 -2.40 -5.56 -15.31
C LEU A 237 -2.35 -4.48 -16.39
N ASP A 238 -3.29 -4.49 -17.34
CA ASP A 238 -3.38 -3.45 -18.38
C ASP A 238 -3.63 -2.05 -17.79
N LEU A 239 -4.52 -1.97 -16.78
CA LEU A 239 -4.76 -0.74 -16.01
C LEU A 239 -3.49 -0.26 -15.30
N LEU A 240 -2.78 -1.15 -14.60
CA LEU A 240 -1.56 -0.85 -13.85
C LEU A 240 -0.40 -0.47 -14.77
N GLN A 241 -0.28 -1.10 -15.95
CA GLN A 241 0.67 -0.68 -16.99
C GLN A 241 0.39 0.76 -17.45
N GLY A 242 -0.88 1.13 -17.56
CA GLY A 242 -1.29 2.51 -17.86
C GLY A 242 -0.70 3.53 -16.90
N VAL A 243 -0.60 3.22 -15.61
CA VAL A 243 0.01 4.10 -14.60
C VAL A 243 1.46 4.43 -14.93
N VAL A 244 2.22 3.44 -15.42
CA VAL A 244 3.64 3.61 -15.80
C VAL A 244 3.79 4.21 -17.20
N LEU A 245 2.91 3.84 -18.15
CA LEU A 245 3.02 4.25 -19.53
C LEU A 245 2.61 5.72 -19.77
N ILE A 246 1.49 6.14 -19.20
CA ILE A 246 0.86 7.45 -19.46
C ILE A 246 0.49 8.21 -18.18
N GLY A 247 0.75 7.65 -17.01
CA GLY A 247 0.26 8.17 -15.74
C GLY A 247 1.32 8.66 -14.78
N SER A 248 0.95 8.68 -13.50
CA SER A 248 1.77 9.20 -12.39
C SER A 248 3.08 8.44 -12.16
N GLY A 249 3.19 7.19 -12.66
CA GLY A 249 4.38 6.33 -12.58
C GLY A 249 5.36 6.47 -13.74
N ASN A 250 5.18 7.41 -14.67
CA ASN A 250 5.99 7.51 -15.90
C ASN A 250 7.49 7.71 -15.68
N ARG A 251 7.90 8.20 -14.51
CA ARG A 251 9.32 8.35 -14.13
C ARG A 251 10.06 7.02 -14.00
N LEU A 252 9.34 5.91 -13.82
CA LEU A 252 9.96 4.57 -13.75
C LEU A 252 10.50 4.08 -15.12
N ARG A 253 10.20 4.79 -16.20
CA ARG A 253 10.66 4.48 -17.57
C ARG A 253 11.94 5.22 -17.99
N ARG A 254 12.49 6.06 -17.12
CA ARG A 254 13.69 6.87 -17.40
C ARG A 254 14.95 6.22 -16.88
#